data_13ab0f7bd38e635f7b041c5e56bd347c
#
_entry.id   13ab0f7bd38e635f7b041c5e56bd347c
#
_cell.length_a   1.000
_cell.length_b   1.000
_cell.length_c   1.000
_cell.angle_alpha   90.00
_cell.angle_beta   90.00
_cell.angle_gamma   90.00
#
_symmetry.space_group_name_H-M   'P 1'
#
loop_
_entity.id
_entity.type
_entity.pdbx_description
1 polymer ?
#
loop_
_entity_poly.entity_id
_entity_poly.type
_entity_poly.pdbx_seq_one_letter_code
_entity_poly.pdbx_strand_id
1 'polypeptide(L)'
;FPIALDLLLWFGPRMRVRDLFQPALDESVRRLSNMNQPALREMMPVAQEAWQNALNQFNLLSALRSLPVGIPSLLGYRGPLETPFGPARLVESTSGFGALLLWIALSLAGLAVGTYFFHLLSRAVETEKTSPAEAAVGWKTLQTLLLVILLLAILMIIAVPTVLLVTVVSIISPVLSQFVLILISILALWLVLPLVFSPHGIFSYKLDAVRSALLSYKLVRLYLP
;
A
#
# COMPACT_ATOMS: atom_id res chain seq x y z
N PHE A 1 -19.62 5.53 -1.65
CA PHE A 1 -18.29 5.49 -2.24
C PHE A 1 -17.70 4.06 -2.28
N PRO A 2 -17.67 3.25 -1.18
CA PRO A 2 -17.10 1.91 -1.21
C PRO A 2 -17.69 1.02 -2.29
N ILE A 3 -19.02 0.92 -2.35
CA ILE A 3 -19.74 0.09 -3.35
C ILE A 3 -19.41 0.53 -4.79
N ALA A 4 -19.34 1.84 -5.04
CA ALA A 4 -19.04 2.36 -6.37
C ALA A 4 -17.60 1.99 -6.80
N LEU A 5 -16.63 2.04 -5.87
CA LEU A 5 -15.27 1.59 -6.13
C LEU A 5 -15.23 0.07 -6.37
N ASP A 6 -15.94 -0.70 -5.56
CA ASP A 6 -16.00 -2.15 -5.72
C ASP A 6 -16.60 -2.55 -7.07
N LEU A 7 -17.66 -1.88 -7.49
CA LEU A 7 -18.23 -2.07 -8.83
C LEU A 7 -17.23 -1.68 -9.93
N LEU A 8 -16.54 -0.55 -9.78
CA LEU A 8 -15.50 -0.13 -10.72
C LEU A 8 -14.37 -1.15 -10.82
N LEU A 9 -13.93 -1.70 -9.70
CA LEU A 9 -12.84 -2.69 -9.66
C LEU A 9 -13.29 -4.06 -10.18
N TRP A 10 -14.56 -4.38 -10.07
CA TRP A 10 -15.12 -5.65 -10.52
C TRP A 10 -15.47 -5.62 -12.01
N PHE A 11 -16.20 -4.60 -12.46
CA PHE A 11 -16.72 -4.49 -13.84
C PHE A 11 -15.81 -3.65 -14.74
N GLY A 12 -14.95 -2.82 -14.16
CA GLY A 12 -14.07 -1.92 -14.91
C GLY A 12 -12.91 -2.64 -15.60
N PRO A 13 -12.17 -1.89 -16.44
CA PRO A 13 -10.98 -2.42 -17.09
C PRO A 13 -9.90 -2.74 -16.04
N ARG A 14 -9.13 -3.80 -16.27
CA ARG A 14 -7.94 -4.10 -15.47
C ARG A 14 -6.73 -3.50 -16.15
N MET A 15 -6.13 -2.54 -15.49
CA MET A 15 -4.88 -1.91 -15.94
C MET A 15 -3.70 -2.67 -15.34
N ARG A 16 -2.97 -3.39 -16.20
CA ARG A 16 -1.84 -4.23 -15.82
C ARG A 16 -0.52 -3.57 -16.19
N VAL A 17 0.52 -3.99 -15.49
CA VAL A 17 1.91 -3.58 -15.71
C VAL A 17 2.80 -4.78 -16.01
N ARG A 18 2.19 -5.92 -16.36
CA ARG A 18 2.89 -7.18 -16.56
C ARG A 18 4.00 -7.05 -17.60
N ASP A 19 3.69 -6.50 -18.77
CA ASP A 19 4.64 -6.39 -19.87
C ASP A 19 5.84 -5.49 -19.54
N LEU A 20 5.71 -4.59 -18.55
CA LEU A 20 6.82 -3.75 -18.07
C LEU A 20 7.79 -4.53 -17.18
N PHE A 21 7.28 -5.45 -16.36
CA PHE A 21 8.11 -6.17 -15.38
C PHE A 21 8.56 -7.55 -15.87
N GLN A 22 7.88 -8.14 -16.86
CA GLN A 22 8.21 -9.46 -17.38
C GLN A 22 9.67 -9.56 -17.86
N PRO A 23 10.22 -8.60 -18.66
CA PRO A 23 11.61 -8.68 -19.12
C PRO A 23 12.62 -8.66 -17.98
N ALA A 24 12.39 -7.84 -16.94
CA ALA A 24 13.24 -7.77 -15.76
C ALA A 24 13.18 -9.05 -14.92
N LEU A 25 12.02 -9.67 -14.85
CA LEU A 25 11.80 -10.97 -14.20
C LEU A 25 12.57 -12.08 -14.94
N ASP A 26 12.41 -12.16 -16.25
CA ASP A 26 13.05 -13.19 -17.08
C ASP A 26 14.58 -13.05 -17.03
N GLU A 27 15.09 -11.82 -17.01
CA GLU A 27 16.53 -11.57 -16.85
C GLU A 27 17.01 -11.95 -15.44
N SER A 28 16.23 -11.65 -14.39
CA SER A 28 16.56 -12.03 -13.01
C SER A 28 16.60 -13.54 -12.85
N VAL A 29 15.61 -14.25 -13.40
CA VAL A 29 15.57 -15.72 -13.41
C VAL A 29 16.78 -16.28 -14.15
N ARG A 30 17.13 -15.73 -15.31
CA ARG A 30 18.31 -16.15 -16.10
C ARG A 30 19.60 -15.97 -15.33
N ARG A 31 19.79 -14.83 -14.65
CA ARG A 31 20.97 -14.58 -13.81
C ARG A 31 21.07 -15.53 -12.64
N LEU A 32 19.97 -15.75 -11.93
CA LEU A 32 19.90 -16.66 -10.78
C LEU A 32 20.12 -18.13 -11.20
N SER A 33 19.60 -18.55 -12.38
CA SER A 33 19.81 -19.91 -12.89
C SER A 33 21.28 -20.23 -13.21
N ASN A 34 22.05 -19.18 -13.55
CA ASN A 34 23.48 -19.31 -13.78
C ASN A 34 24.33 -19.35 -12.51
N MET A 35 23.74 -19.02 -11.34
CA MET A 35 24.40 -19.17 -10.05
C MET A 35 24.37 -20.64 -9.62
N ASN A 36 25.54 -21.17 -9.26
CA ASN A 36 25.73 -22.57 -8.93
C ASN A 36 25.32 -22.89 -7.48
N GLN A 37 24.12 -22.42 -7.05
CA GLN A 37 23.60 -22.62 -5.70
C GLN A 37 22.33 -23.51 -5.76
N PRO A 38 22.39 -24.77 -5.28
CA PRO A 38 21.27 -25.71 -5.35
C PRO A 38 19.99 -25.17 -4.66
N ALA A 39 20.15 -24.57 -3.48
CA ALA A 39 19.03 -24.03 -2.71
C ALA A 39 18.25 -22.93 -3.45
N LEU A 40 18.94 -22.09 -4.24
CA LEU A 40 18.28 -21.07 -5.05
C LEU A 40 17.52 -21.69 -6.21
N ARG A 41 18.02 -22.77 -6.81
CA ARG A 41 17.35 -23.47 -7.91
C ARG A 41 16.01 -24.10 -7.47
N GLU A 42 15.94 -24.62 -6.26
CA GLU A 42 14.70 -25.22 -5.72
C GLU A 42 13.64 -24.15 -5.39
N MET A 43 14.06 -22.96 -4.95
CA MET A 43 13.16 -21.86 -4.60
C MET A 43 12.68 -21.06 -5.83
N MET A 44 13.42 -21.10 -6.93
CA MET A 44 13.11 -20.29 -8.13
C MET A 44 11.72 -20.54 -8.73
N PRO A 45 11.25 -21.79 -8.92
CA PRO A 45 9.92 -22.03 -9.48
C PRO A 45 8.82 -21.43 -8.63
N VAL A 46 8.92 -21.57 -7.30
CA VAL A 46 7.95 -21.04 -6.34
C VAL A 46 7.94 -19.51 -6.37
N ALA A 47 9.12 -18.89 -6.38
CA ALA A 47 9.26 -17.44 -6.46
C ALA A 47 8.73 -16.91 -7.80
N GLN A 48 9.03 -17.56 -8.91
CA GLN A 48 8.56 -17.19 -10.24
C GLN A 48 7.02 -17.30 -10.34
N GLU A 49 6.44 -18.40 -9.85
CA GLU A 49 4.99 -18.56 -9.80
C GLU A 49 4.32 -17.48 -8.94
N ALA A 50 4.88 -17.19 -7.76
CA ALA A 50 4.38 -16.14 -6.87
C ALA A 50 4.40 -14.77 -7.55
N TRP A 51 5.48 -14.42 -8.26
CA TRP A 51 5.59 -13.19 -9.02
C TRP A 51 4.61 -13.13 -10.19
N GLN A 52 4.50 -14.18 -10.98
CA GLN A 52 3.54 -14.23 -12.08
C GLN A 52 2.10 -14.08 -11.59
N ASN A 53 1.76 -14.75 -10.49
CA ASN A 53 0.46 -14.61 -9.86
C ASN A 53 0.23 -13.19 -9.36
N ALA A 54 1.23 -12.55 -8.74
CA ALA A 54 1.14 -11.16 -8.31
C ALA A 54 0.92 -10.20 -9.49
N LEU A 55 1.70 -10.33 -10.56
CA LEU A 55 1.57 -9.49 -11.76
C LEU A 55 0.23 -9.70 -12.49
N ASN A 56 -0.26 -10.94 -12.54
CA ASN A 56 -1.55 -11.25 -13.16
C ASN A 56 -2.74 -10.68 -12.38
N GLN A 57 -2.62 -10.61 -11.05
CA GLN A 57 -3.66 -10.09 -10.16
C GLN A 57 -3.56 -8.58 -9.96
N PHE A 58 -2.42 -7.97 -10.30
CA PHE A 58 -2.21 -6.55 -10.13
C PHE A 58 -3.14 -5.72 -11.02
N ASN A 59 -3.74 -4.69 -10.42
CA ASN A 59 -4.57 -3.74 -11.12
C ASN A 59 -4.24 -2.32 -10.63
N LEU A 60 -3.76 -1.45 -11.52
CA LEU A 60 -3.44 -0.06 -11.20
C LEU A 60 -4.60 0.70 -10.57
N LEU A 61 -5.86 0.38 -10.95
CA LEU A 61 -7.04 0.99 -10.33
C LEU A 61 -7.15 0.71 -8.82
N SER A 62 -6.48 -0.35 -8.32
CA SER A 62 -6.42 -0.60 -6.88
C SER A 62 -5.68 0.48 -6.09
N ALA A 63 -4.91 1.35 -6.76
CA ALA A 63 -4.28 2.52 -6.16
C ALA A 63 -5.29 3.52 -5.55
N LEU A 64 -6.55 3.50 -6.01
CA LEU A 64 -7.63 4.27 -5.39
C LEU A 64 -7.91 3.87 -3.92
N ARG A 65 -7.48 2.67 -3.51
CA ARG A 65 -7.58 2.17 -2.13
C ARG A 65 -6.40 2.57 -1.25
N SER A 66 -5.61 3.56 -1.63
CA SER A 66 -4.35 3.91 -0.97
C SER A 66 -4.50 4.00 0.55
N LEU A 67 -3.73 3.19 1.27
CA LEU A 67 -3.66 3.27 2.73
C LEU A 67 -2.90 4.55 3.15
N PRO A 68 -3.22 5.17 4.29
CA PRO A 68 -4.19 4.78 5.31
C PRO A 68 -5.60 5.37 5.15
N VAL A 69 -5.88 6.19 4.15
CA VAL A 69 -7.12 6.96 4.03
C VAL A 69 -7.71 6.90 2.61
N GLY A 70 -7.37 5.87 1.84
CA GLY A 70 -8.01 5.64 0.55
C GLY A 70 -9.50 5.29 0.66
N ILE A 71 -10.16 5.14 -0.47
CA ILE A 71 -11.56 4.72 -0.50
C ILE A 71 -11.66 3.30 0.08
N PRO A 72 -12.42 3.06 1.16
CA PRO A 72 -12.62 1.71 1.67
C PRO A 72 -13.26 0.82 0.60
N SER A 73 -12.87 -0.45 0.57
CA SER A 73 -13.39 -1.43 -0.37
C SER A 73 -13.75 -2.70 0.38
N LEU A 74 -14.90 -3.27 0.07
CA LEU A 74 -15.39 -4.54 0.62
C LEU A 74 -14.82 -5.73 -0.15
N LEU A 75 -14.48 -5.54 -1.44
CA LEU A 75 -13.77 -6.54 -2.21
C LEU A 75 -12.36 -6.71 -1.66
N GLY A 76 -11.99 -7.93 -1.31
CA GLY A 76 -10.64 -8.24 -0.87
C GLY A 76 -9.60 -7.84 -1.93
N TYR A 77 -8.33 -7.85 -1.55
CA TYR A 77 -7.21 -7.48 -2.42
C TYR A 77 -7.19 -8.26 -3.76
N ARG A 78 -7.78 -9.44 -3.77
CA ARG A 78 -7.95 -10.29 -4.95
C ARG A 78 -9.39 -10.19 -5.44
N GLY A 79 -9.70 -9.16 -6.22
CA GLY A 79 -10.98 -9.13 -6.93
C GLY A 79 -11.12 -10.34 -7.87
N PRO A 80 -12.32 -10.85 -8.11
CA PRO A 80 -12.55 -11.98 -9.00
C PRO A 80 -11.98 -11.67 -10.39
N LEU A 81 -11.29 -12.64 -10.99
CA LEU A 81 -10.70 -12.52 -12.33
C LEU A 81 -11.77 -12.51 -13.42
N GLU A 82 -12.93 -13.07 -13.11
CA GLU A 82 -14.08 -13.15 -13.99
C GLU A 82 -15.20 -12.22 -13.50
N THR A 83 -15.82 -11.54 -14.42
CA THR A 83 -17.02 -10.75 -14.15
C THR A 83 -18.26 -11.56 -14.56
N PRO A 84 -19.46 -11.25 -14.03
CA PRO A 84 -20.69 -11.88 -14.49
C PRO A 84 -20.95 -11.72 -16.01
N PHE A 85 -20.27 -10.77 -16.65
CA PHE A 85 -20.37 -10.49 -18.09
C PHE A 85 -19.23 -11.13 -18.91
N GLY A 86 -18.41 -11.97 -18.30
CA GLY A 86 -17.26 -12.61 -18.94
C GLY A 86 -15.91 -12.08 -18.46
N PRO A 87 -14.82 -12.37 -19.18
CA PRO A 87 -13.48 -11.97 -18.79
C PRO A 87 -13.35 -10.44 -18.76
N ALA A 88 -12.67 -9.92 -17.73
CA ALA A 88 -12.46 -8.49 -17.58
C ALA A 88 -11.62 -7.94 -18.77
N ARG A 89 -11.96 -6.74 -19.24
CA ARG A 89 -11.17 -6.03 -20.27
C ARG A 89 -9.78 -5.72 -19.71
N LEU A 90 -8.75 -6.27 -20.35
CA LEU A 90 -7.36 -6.07 -19.97
C LEU A 90 -6.78 -4.89 -20.75
N VAL A 91 -6.12 -3.99 -20.08
CA VAL A 91 -5.36 -2.88 -20.65
C VAL A 91 -3.95 -2.98 -20.09
N GLU A 92 -3.00 -3.33 -20.95
CA GLU A 92 -1.58 -3.38 -20.59
C GLU A 92 -0.95 -1.99 -20.76
N SER A 93 -0.17 -1.58 -19.76
CA SER A 93 0.61 -0.34 -19.85
C SER A 93 1.95 -0.65 -20.52
N THR A 94 2.22 0.00 -21.65
CA THR A 94 3.46 -0.17 -22.40
C THR A 94 4.56 0.79 -21.97
N SER A 95 4.23 1.84 -21.18
CA SER A 95 5.17 2.85 -20.74
C SER A 95 5.30 2.83 -19.21
N GLY A 96 6.52 2.59 -18.70
CA GLY A 96 6.80 2.63 -17.26
C GLY A 96 6.55 4.01 -16.65
N PHE A 97 6.91 5.08 -17.36
CA PHE A 97 6.64 6.44 -16.91
C PHE A 97 5.14 6.76 -16.89
N GLY A 98 4.40 6.32 -17.93
CA GLY A 98 2.95 6.46 -17.98
C GLY A 98 2.25 5.68 -16.87
N ALA A 99 2.69 4.45 -16.59
CA ALA A 99 2.16 3.65 -15.48
C ALA A 99 2.42 4.32 -14.12
N LEU A 100 3.61 4.88 -13.91
CA LEU A 100 3.96 5.60 -12.67
C LEU A 100 3.10 6.85 -12.49
N LEU A 101 2.97 7.69 -13.53
CA LEU A 101 2.11 8.88 -13.47
C LEU A 101 0.66 8.52 -13.19
N LEU A 102 0.14 7.50 -13.85
CA LEU A 102 -1.22 7.02 -13.63
C LEU A 102 -1.40 6.49 -12.20
N TRP A 103 -0.43 5.73 -11.69
CA TRP A 103 -0.45 5.24 -10.32
C TRP A 103 -0.46 6.38 -9.30
N ILE A 104 0.37 7.42 -9.49
CA ILE A 104 0.38 8.62 -8.64
C ILE A 104 -0.96 9.34 -8.72
N ALA A 105 -1.48 9.59 -9.94
CA ALA A 105 -2.75 10.28 -10.14
C ALA A 105 -3.93 9.53 -9.47
N LEU A 106 -4.01 8.21 -9.64
CA LEU A 106 -5.03 7.37 -9.00
C LEU A 106 -4.87 7.36 -7.47
N SER A 107 -3.65 7.31 -6.96
CA SER A 107 -3.39 7.36 -5.52
C SER A 107 -3.83 8.71 -4.92
N LEU A 108 -3.54 9.83 -5.58
CA LEU A 108 -3.97 11.15 -5.16
C LEU A 108 -5.50 11.31 -5.25
N ALA A 109 -6.12 10.80 -6.30
CA ALA A 109 -7.58 10.79 -6.45
C ALA A 109 -8.23 9.94 -5.34
N GLY A 110 -7.70 8.74 -5.09
CA GLY A 110 -8.15 7.87 -4.00
C GLY A 110 -8.04 8.53 -2.63
N LEU A 111 -6.93 9.23 -2.38
CA LEU A 111 -6.71 10.00 -1.15
C LEU A 111 -7.73 11.12 -1.00
N ALA A 112 -7.97 11.91 -2.06
CA ALA A 112 -8.92 13.02 -2.02
C ALA A 112 -10.36 12.54 -1.77
N VAL A 113 -10.81 11.52 -2.51
CA VAL A 113 -12.15 10.94 -2.35
C VAL A 113 -12.28 10.22 -1.00
N GLY A 114 -11.24 9.50 -0.57
CA GLY A 114 -11.20 8.85 0.74
C GLY A 114 -11.28 9.87 1.88
N THR A 115 -10.53 10.98 1.79
CA THR A 115 -10.60 12.07 2.78
C THR A 115 -11.99 12.68 2.84
N TYR A 116 -12.63 12.92 1.69
CA TYR A 116 -14.00 13.42 1.63
C TYR A 116 -15.00 12.44 2.26
N PHE A 117 -14.83 11.14 1.98
CA PHE A 117 -15.65 10.09 2.60
C PHE A 117 -15.51 10.08 4.13
N PHE A 118 -14.28 10.09 4.66
CA PHE A 118 -14.04 10.12 6.11
C PHE A 118 -14.50 11.44 6.74
N HIS A 119 -14.43 12.55 6.00
CA HIS A 119 -15.00 13.81 6.46
C HIS A 119 -16.53 13.73 6.62
N LEU A 120 -17.23 13.15 5.65
CA LEU A 120 -18.69 12.93 5.76
C LEU A 120 -19.01 11.98 6.92
N LEU A 121 -18.24 10.92 7.09
CA LEU A 121 -18.44 9.96 8.17
C LEU A 121 -18.23 10.62 9.55
N SER A 122 -17.17 11.41 9.73
CA SER A 122 -16.93 12.12 10.99
C SER A 122 -18.06 13.09 11.32
N ARG A 123 -18.65 13.76 10.33
CA ARG A 123 -19.80 14.64 10.52
C ARG A 123 -21.09 13.92 10.88
N ALA A 124 -21.28 12.71 10.37
CA ALA A 124 -22.46 11.91 10.71
C ALA A 124 -22.47 11.47 12.18
N VAL A 125 -21.29 11.43 12.81
CA VAL A 125 -21.13 11.07 14.23
C VAL A 125 -21.08 12.31 15.15
N GLU A 126 -20.70 13.48 14.62
CA GLU A 126 -20.69 14.74 15.39
C GLU A 126 -22.15 15.22 15.62
N THR A 127 -22.50 15.41 16.91
CA THR A 127 -23.84 15.88 17.31
C THR A 127 -24.03 17.38 17.07
N GLU A 128 -22.96 18.14 16.91
CA GLU A 128 -23.01 19.57 16.65
C GLU A 128 -22.94 19.86 15.14
N LYS A 129 -24.01 20.49 14.63
CA LYS A 129 -24.12 20.97 13.24
C LYS A 129 -23.22 22.20 13.00
N THR A 130 -21.92 22.04 13.06
CA THR A 130 -21.02 23.10 12.57
C THR A 130 -21.01 23.11 11.06
N SER A 131 -21.38 24.26 10.48
CA SER A 131 -21.35 24.49 9.03
C SER A 131 -19.93 24.20 8.47
N PRO A 132 -19.82 23.41 7.40
CA PRO A 132 -18.50 23.11 6.82
C PRO A 132 -18.07 24.26 5.91
N ALA A 133 -16.98 24.87 6.22
CA ALA A 133 -16.23 25.55 5.19
C ALA A 133 -15.59 24.47 4.28
N GLU A 134 -15.80 24.54 2.97
CA GLU A 134 -15.15 23.67 1.97
C GLU A 134 -13.62 23.67 2.13
N ALA A 135 -13.06 24.77 2.62
CA ALA A 135 -11.66 24.90 3.04
C ALA A 135 -11.22 23.84 4.08
N ALA A 136 -12.12 23.36 4.93
CA ALA A 136 -11.79 22.32 5.92
C ALA A 136 -11.49 20.97 5.27
N VAL A 137 -12.13 20.64 4.14
CA VAL A 137 -11.88 19.39 3.41
C VAL A 137 -10.51 19.45 2.76
N GLY A 138 -10.16 20.55 2.09
CA GLY A 138 -8.84 20.74 1.48
C GLY A 138 -7.72 20.66 2.51
N TRP A 139 -7.89 21.28 3.68
CA TRP A 139 -6.93 21.17 4.77
C TRP A 139 -6.77 19.73 5.29
N LYS A 140 -7.87 19.01 5.50
CA LYS A 140 -7.83 17.59 5.91
C LYS A 140 -7.14 16.71 4.85
N THR A 141 -7.39 16.96 3.57
CA THR A 141 -6.71 16.25 2.47
C THR A 141 -5.19 16.51 2.51
N LEU A 142 -4.78 17.75 2.72
CA LEU A 142 -3.36 18.09 2.87
C LEU A 142 -2.72 17.39 4.08
N GLN A 143 -3.38 17.39 5.24
CA GLN A 143 -2.89 16.70 6.43
C GLN A 143 -2.80 15.18 6.22
N THR A 144 -3.75 14.60 5.52
CA THR A 144 -3.72 13.18 5.17
C THR A 144 -2.58 12.87 4.19
N LEU A 145 -2.34 13.73 3.21
CA LEU A 145 -1.18 13.59 2.31
C LEU A 145 0.13 13.67 3.08
N LEU A 146 0.27 14.62 4.00
CA LEU A 146 1.45 14.73 4.87
C LEU A 146 1.63 13.48 5.75
N LEU A 147 0.54 12.91 6.27
CA LEU A 147 0.59 11.66 7.02
C LEU A 147 1.09 10.49 6.15
N VAL A 148 0.63 10.39 4.89
CA VAL A 148 1.11 9.36 3.95
C VAL A 148 2.60 9.54 3.66
N ILE A 149 3.04 10.78 3.41
CA ILE A 149 4.47 11.09 3.19
C ILE A 149 5.29 10.73 4.42
N LEU A 150 4.82 11.07 5.61
CA LEU A 150 5.47 10.72 6.89
C LEU A 150 5.59 9.19 7.05
N LEU A 151 4.52 8.46 6.77
CA LEU A 151 4.51 6.99 6.82
C LEU A 151 5.52 6.39 5.84
N LEU A 152 5.52 6.86 4.60
CA LEU A 152 6.49 6.42 3.58
C LEU A 152 7.94 6.74 3.98
N ALA A 153 8.19 7.92 4.54
CA ALA A 153 9.51 8.29 5.04
C ALA A 153 9.97 7.34 6.16
N ILE A 154 9.10 7.04 7.12
CA ILE A 154 9.40 6.08 8.21
C ILE A 154 9.70 4.70 7.63
N LEU A 155 8.87 4.22 6.69
CA LEU A 155 9.10 2.92 6.04
C LEU A 155 10.43 2.89 5.29
N MET A 156 10.82 3.96 4.60
CA MET A 156 12.11 4.06 3.90
C MET A 156 13.29 4.07 4.88
N ILE A 157 13.18 4.82 5.99
CA ILE A 157 14.19 4.87 7.05
C ILE A 157 14.42 3.48 7.65
N ILE A 158 13.39 2.64 7.73
CA ILE A 158 13.49 1.27 8.22
C ILE A 158 13.98 0.33 7.11
N ALA A 159 13.38 0.41 5.93
CA ALA A 159 13.63 -0.54 4.84
C ALA A 159 15.07 -0.49 4.33
N VAL A 160 15.61 0.70 4.12
CA VAL A 160 16.97 0.85 3.55
C VAL A 160 18.06 0.22 4.44
N PRO A 161 18.16 0.54 5.75
CA PRO A 161 19.10 -0.13 6.62
C PRO A 161 18.84 -1.63 6.78
N THR A 162 17.56 -2.04 6.76
CA THR A 162 17.20 -3.46 6.85
C THR A 162 17.73 -4.24 5.66
N VAL A 163 17.53 -3.75 4.44
CA VAL A 163 18.04 -4.41 3.23
C VAL A 163 19.57 -4.52 3.28
N LEU A 164 20.25 -3.45 3.66
CA LEU A 164 21.73 -3.45 3.80
C LEU A 164 22.20 -4.46 4.85
N LEU A 165 21.57 -4.45 6.03
CA LEU A 165 21.94 -5.36 7.12
C LEU A 165 21.69 -6.83 6.72
N VAL A 166 20.52 -7.14 6.18
CA VAL A 166 20.15 -8.49 5.74
C VAL A 166 21.11 -8.97 4.64
N THR A 167 21.47 -8.10 3.70
CA THR A 167 22.44 -8.43 2.63
C THR A 167 23.82 -8.77 3.22
N VAL A 168 24.33 -7.96 4.15
CA VAL A 168 25.64 -8.24 4.79
C VAL A 168 25.60 -9.53 5.61
N VAL A 169 24.54 -9.73 6.41
CA VAL A 169 24.38 -10.94 7.23
C VAL A 169 24.21 -12.18 6.37
N SER A 170 23.57 -12.08 5.20
CA SER A 170 23.35 -13.22 4.30
C SER A 170 24.65 -13.77 3.71
N ILE A 171 25.69 -12.92 3.58
CA ILE A 171 27.02 -13.35 3.17
C ILE A 171 27.66 -14.27 4.23
N ILE A 172 27.38 -14.02 5.51
CA ILE A 172 27.92 -14.80 6.63
C ILE A 172 27.09 -16.08 6.82
N SER A 173 25.77 -15.94 6.89
CA SER A 173 24.84 -17.05 7.08
C SER A 173 23.45 -16.72 6.56
N PRO A 174 22.94 -17.45 5.57
CA PRO A 174 21.57 -17.28 5.08
C PRO A 174 20.51 -17.52 6.15
N VAL A 175 20.75 -18.47 7.06
CA VAL A 175 19.81 -18.76 8.17
C VAL A 175 19.74 -17.58 9.13
N LEU A 176 20.90 -17.02 9.51
CA LEU A 176 20.94 -15.86 10.40
C LEU A 176 20.25 -14.64 9.78
N SER A 177 20.41 -14.43 8.47
CA SER A 177 19.75 -13.31 7.77
C SER A 177 18.23 -13.41 7.81
N GLN A 178 17.66 -14.62 7.75
CA GLN A 178 16.21 -14.82 7.90
C GLN A 178 15.73 -14.45 9.30
N PHE A 179 16.44 -14.84 10.35
CA PHE A 179 16.12 -14.45 11.72
C PHE A 179 16.16 -12.93 11.91
N VAL A 180 17.21 -12.28 11.38
CA VAL A 180 17.34 -10.82 11.42
C VAL A 180 16.18 -10.15 10.69
N LEU A 181 15.81 -10.64 9.50
CA LEU A 181 14.68 -10.11 8.72
C LEU A 181 13.37 -10.25 9.50
N ILE A 182 13.09 -11.41 10.10
CA ILE A 182 11.88 -11.63 10.90
C ILE A 182 11.85 -10.67 12.10
N LEU A 183 12.95 -10.55 12.84
CA LEU A 183 13.05 -9.68 14.00
C LEU A 183 12.78 -8.22 13.64
N ILE A 184 13.42 -7.72 12.57
CA ILE A 184 13.22 -6.34 12.12
C ILE A 184 11.80 -6.14 11.60
N SER A 185 11.21 -7.14 10.92
CA SER A 185 9.83 -7.07 10.44
C SER A 185 8.83 -6.95 11.60
N ILE A 186 9.04 -7.68 12.69
CA ILE A 186 8.22 -7.58 13.90
C ILE A 186 8.36 -6.18 14.53
N LEU A 187 9.59 -5.67 14.66
CA LEU A 187 9.85 -4.33 15.20
C LEU A 187 9.23 -3.24 14.30
N ALA A 188 9.36 -3.38 12.99
CA ALA A 188 8.76 -2.45 12.02
C ALA A 188 7.23 -2.45 12.12
N LEU A 189 6.62 -3.64 12.21
CA LEU A 189 5.18 -3.77 12.40
C LEU A 189 4.72 -3.09 13.69
N TRP A 190 5.45 -3.32 14.79
CA TRP A 190 5.15 -2.70 16.09
C TRP A 190 5.27 -1.17 16.07
N LEU A 191 6.19 -0.61 15.26
CA LEU A 191 6.34 0.83 15.08
C LEU A 191 5.25 1.42 14.16
N VAL A 192 4.89 0.69 13.08
CA VAL A 192 3.93 1.17 12.06
C VAL A 192 2.48 1.00 12.50
N LEU A 193 2.17 -0.06 13.24
CA LEU A 193 0.81 -0.37 13.69
C LEU A 193 0.11 0.82 14.39
N PRO A 194 0.76 1.55 15.33
CA PRO A 194 0.17 2.73 15.95
C PRO A 194 -0.23 3.80 14.94
N LEU A 195 0.50 3.96 13.85
CA LEU A 195 0.26 5.00 12.85
C LEU A 195 -1.02 4.76 12.02
N VAL A 196 -1.52 3.52 12.01
CA VAL A 196 -2.81 3.18 11.35
C VAL A 196 -3.98 3.94 11.99
N PHE A 197 -3.88 4.28 13.27
CA PHE A 197 -4.93 5.05 13.98
C PHE A 197 -4.80 6.56 13.80
N SER A 198 -3.72 7.05 13.20
CA SER A 198 -3.48 8.49 13.03
C SER A 198 -4.57 9.22 12.21
N PRO A 199 -5.20 8.64 11.17
CA PRO A 199 -6.30 9.30 10.47
C PRO A 199 -7.44 9.71 11.40
N HIS A 200 -7.73 8.91 12.43
CA HIS A 200 -8.75 9.24 13.41
C HIS A 200 -8.47 10.57 14.14
N GLY A 201 -7.20 10.83 14.49
CA GLY A 201 -6.79 12.11 15.08
C GLY A 201 -7.02 13.32 14.17
N ILE A 202 -6.80 13.16 12.85
CA ILE A 202 -7.03 14.22 11.85
C ILE A 202 -8.53 14.51 11.69
N PHE A 203 -9.35 13.46 11.59
CA PHE A 203 -10.78 13.61 11.27
C PHE A 203 -11.64 13.93 12.48
N SER A 204 -11.42 13.26 13.64
CA SER A 204 -12.24 13.41 14.83
C SER A 204 -11.72 14.50 15.78
N TYR A 205 -10.40 14.59 15.98
CA TYR A 205 -9.79 15.55 16.90
C TYR A 205 -9.26 16.82 16.21
N LYS A 206 -9.40 16.93 14.88
CA LYS A 206 -8.95 18.09 14.08
C LYS A 206 -7.46 18.43 14.26
N LEU A 207 -6.63 17.39 14.56
CA LEU A 207 -5.20 17.54 14.77
C LEU A 207 -4.46 17.62 13.43
N ASP A 208 -3.25 18.18 13.45
CA ASP A 208 -2.33 18.07 12.33
C ASP A 208 -1.73 16.65 12.23
N ALA A 209 -1.14 16.33 11.07
CA ALA A 209 -0.61 14.97 10.78
C ALA A 209 0.41 14.50 11.83
N VAL A 210 1.33 15.37 12.24
CA VAL A 210 2.41 15.02 13.17
C VAL A 210 1.85 14.79 14.58
N ARG A 211 1.00 15.69 15.07
CA ARG A 211 0.36 15.54 16.38
C ARG A 211 -0.54 14.32 16.42
N SER A 212 -1.25 14.05 15.33
CA SER A 212 -2.09 12.87 15.22
C SER A 212 -1.27 11.58 15.29
N ALA A 213 -0.14 11.51 14.57
CA ALA A 213 0.77 10.38 14.62
C ALA A 213 1.36 10.18 16.02
N LEU A 214 1.81 11.27 16.67
CA LEU A 214 2.35 11.21 18.03
C LEU A 214 1.29 10.79 19.07
N LEU A 215 0.07 11.29 18.96
CA LEU A 215 -1.03 10.90 19.84
C LEU A 215 -1.36 9.42 19.65
N SER A 216 -1.45 8.97 18.42
CA SER A 216 -1.72 7.56 18.07
C SER A 216 -0.65 6.64 18.65
N TYR A 217 0.63 7.01 18.52
CA TYR A 217 1.74 6.27 19.11
C TYR A 217 1.65 6.22 20.65
N LYS A 218 1.35 7.35 21.31
CA LYS A 218 1.19 7.41 22.77
C LYS A 218 0.03 6.54 23.25
N LEU A 219 -1.13 6.58 22.57
CA LEU A 219 -2.30 5.79 22.93
C LEU A 219 -2.02 4.30 22.82
N VAL A 220 -1.45 3.86 21.71
CA VAL A 220 -1.15 2.43 21.52
C VAL A 220 -0.14 1.95 22.56
N ARG A 221 0.90 2.74 22.87
CA ARG A 221 1.88 2.39 23.91
C ARG A 221 1.29 2.32 25.33
N LEU A 222 0.22 3.05 25.61
CA LEU A 222 -0.46 3.00 26.91
C LEU A 222 -1.33 1.75 27.07
N TYR A 223 -1.91 1.25 25.98
CA TYR A 223 -2.89 0.15 25.99
C TYR A 223 -2.33 -1.19 25.52
N LEU A 224 -1.20 -1.19 24.81
CA LEU A 224 -0.46 -2.38 24.38
C LEU A 224 0.89 -2.39 25.12
N PRO A 225 1.01 -3.10 26.23
CA PRO A 225 2.25 -3.24 26.98
C PRO A 225 3.33 -4.02 26.22
#